data_d72254da2f5324887f3807e3f94130a9
#
_entry.id   d72254da2f5324887f3807e3f94130a9
#
_cell.length_a   1.000
_cell.length_b   1.000
_cell.length_c   1.000
_cell.angle_alpha   90.00
_cell.angle_beta   90.00
_cell.angle_gamma   90.00
#
_symmetry.space_group_name_H-M   'P 1'
#
loop_
_entity.id
_entity.type
_entity.pdbx_description
1 polymer ?
#
loop_
_entity_poly.entity_id
_entity_poly.type
_entity_poly.pdbx_seq_one_letter_code
_entity_poly.pdbx_strand_id
1 'polypeptide(L)'
;MNLFTINTGHFKLDGGAMFGVVPKSIWNKINPADDNNMCSWALRCLLIEDDNRLILVDNGMGDKQDAKFFGHYYLHGDDTLDKSLAVHGFNRNDI
;
A
#
# COMPACT_ATOMS: atom_id res chain seq x y z
N MET A 1 13.70 -20.32 1.07
CA MET A 1 12.70 -19.26 1.29
C MET A 1 13.08 -18.01 0.51
N ASN A 2 12.18 -17.50 -0.29
CA ASN A 2 12.36 -16.23 -1.01
C ASN A 2 11.34 -15.21 -0.55
N LEU A 3 11.76 -13.96 -0.45
CA LEU A 3 10.91 -12.85 -0.02
C LEU A 3 10.83 -11.82 -1.14
N PHE A 4 9.62 -11.37 -1.47
CA PHE A 4 9.38 -10.38 -2.50
C PHE A 4 8.53 -9.23 -1.96
N THR A 5 8.92 -8.02 -2.31
CA THR A 5 8.08 -6.84 -2.06
C THR A 5 7.03 -6.73 -3.16
N ILE A 6 5.77 -6.65 -2.78
CA ILE A 6 4.64 -6.53 -3.70
C ILE A 6 3.99 -5.18 -3.50
N ASN A 7 4.18 -4.28 -4.45
CA ASN A 7 3.58 -2.95 -4.42
C ASN A 7 2.18 -3.03 -5.04
N THR A 8 1.16 -2.59 -4.30
CA THR A 8 -0.22 -2.65 -4.78
C THR A 8 -0.83 -1.27 -5.02
N GLY A 9 -0.07 -0.21 -4.84
CA GLY A 9 -0.49 1.16 -5.09
C GLY A 9 -0.12 2.10 -3.96
N HIS A 10 -0.70 3.30 -4.00
CA HIS A 10 -0.52 4.33 -3.00
C HIS A 10 -1.87 4.87 -2.59
N PHE A 11 -1.93 5.45 -1.41
CA PHE A 11 -3.13 6.09 -0.88
C PHE A 11 -2.74 7.31 -0.05
N LYS A 12 -3.71 8.13 0.30
CA LYS A 12 -3.47 9.29 1.17
C LYS A 12 -4.32 9.19 2.43
N LEU A 13 -3.73 9.60 3.54
CA LEU A 13 -4.41 9.79 4.81
C LEU A 13 -3.90 11.05 5.49
N ASP A 14 -4.71 11.58 6.38
CA ASP A 14 -4.34 12.73 7.21
C ASP A 14 -3.08 12.43 8.00
N GLY A 15 -2.08 13.31 7.88
CA GLY A 15 -0.79 13.13 8.56
C GLY A 15 -0.91 13.16 10.08
N GLY A 16 -1.83 13.97 10.61
CA GLY A 16 -2.10 14.01 12.04
C GLY A 16 -2.67 12.69 12.57
N ALA A 17 -3.54 12.06 11.80
CA ALA A 17 -4.07 10.75 12.16
C ALA A 17 -3.00 9.65 12.14
N MET A 18 -2.11 9.70 11.14
CA MET A 18 -1.09 8.66 10.95
C MET A 18 0.08 8.80 11.93
N PHE A 19 0.51 10.04 12.19
CA PHE A 19 1.67 10.28 13.06
C PHE A 19 1.29 10.49 14.54
N GLY A 20 0.02 10.60 14.84
CA GLY A 20 -0.47 10.70 16.21
C GLY A 20 0.07 11.92 16.94
N VAL A 21 0.77 11.67 18.05
CA VAL A 21 1.28 12.74 18.93
C VAL A 21 2.57 13.38 18.44
N VAL A 22 3.18 12.87 17.38
CA VAL A 22 4.41 13.47 16.84
C VAL A 22 4.05 14.81 16.18
N PRO A 23 4.75 15.91 16.54
CA PRO A 23 4.47 17.22 15.95
C PRO A 23 4.71 17.26 14.43
N LYS A 24 3.83 17.97 13.72
CA LYS A 24 3.95 18.13 12.27
C LYS A 24 5.28 18.77 11.86
N SER A 25 5.84 19.65 12.67
CA SER A 25 7.15 20.26 12.42
C SER A 25 8.27 19.22 12.27
N ILE A 26 8.07 18.03 12.86
CA ILE A 26 9.02 16.92 12.77
C ILE A 26 8.68 16.04 11.58
N TRP A 27 7.46 15.48 11.55
CA TRP A 27 7.13 14.49 10.52
C TRP A 27 6.98 15.07 9.11
N ASN A 28 6.58 16.33 8.98
CA ASN A 28 6.39 16.96 7.66
C ASN A 28 7.70 17.08 6.86
N LYS A 29 8.84 17.03 7.52
CA LYS A 29 10.16 17.03 6.86
C LYS A 29 10.47 15.67 6.22
N ILE A 30 9.92 14.61 6.76
CA ILE A 30 10.17 13.23 6.31
C ILE A 30 9.10 12.80 5.32
N ASN A 31 7.85 13.11 5.59
CA ASN A 31 6.71 12.79 4.74
C ASN A 31 5.80 14.02 4.60
N PRO A 32 6.09 14.91 3.64
CA PRO A 32 5.36 16.17 3.50
C PRO A 32 3.89 15.96 3.21
N ALA A 33 3.05 16.73 3.90
CA ALA A 33 1.61 16.77 3.65
C ALA A 33 1.27 17.73 2.52
N ASP A 34 0.14 17.48 1.85
CA ASP A 34 -0.44 18.43 0.90
C ASP A 34 -1.24 19.52 1.65
N ASP A 35 -1.95 20.39 0.89
CA ASP A 35 -2.71 21.51 1.47
C ASP A 35 -3.85 21.06 2.36
N ASN A 36 -4.29 19.81 2.26
CA ASN A 36 -5.33 19.21 3.09
C ASN A 36 -4.77 18.37 4.25
N ASN A 37 -3.47 18.52 4.54
CA ASN A 37 -2.76 17.74 5.55
C ASN A 37 -2.70 16.23 5.24
N MET A 38 -2.86 15.87 3.97
CA MET A 38 -2.83 14.48 3.52
C MET A 38 -1.41 14.07 3.12
N CYS A 39 -0.96 12.95 3.65
CA CYS A 39 0.31 12.34 3.28
C CYS A 39 0.07 11.14 2.37
N SER A 40 1.03 10.87 1.48
CA SER A 40 0.99 9.71 0.59
C SER A 40 1.69 8.52 1.23
N TRP A 41 1.06 7.35 1.16
CA TRP A 41 1.54 6.11 1.75
C TRP A 41 1.54 4.99 0.72
N ALA A 42 2.51 4.09 0.83
CA ALA A 42 2.57 2.92 -0.04
C ALA A 42 1.74 1.77 0.54
N LEU A 43 1.04 1.07 -0.34
CA LEU A 43 0.37 -0.19 -0.03
C LEU A 43 1.32 -1.33 -0.42
N ARG A 44 2.22 -1.70 0.47
CA ARG A 44 3.20 -2.77 0.24
C ARG A 44 2.81 -4.02 0.99
N CYS A 45 2.89 -5.12 0.26
CA CYS A 45 2.67 -6.46 0.80
C CYS A 45 3.97 -7.24 0.76
N LEU A 46 4.05 -8.30 1.53
CA LEU A 46 5.18 -9.23 1.51
C LEU A 46 4.71 -10.56 0.94
N LEU A 47 5.36 -11.03 -0.12
CA LEU A 47 5.15 -12.37 -0.64
C LEU A 47 6.29 -13.28 -0.16
N ILE A 48 5.94 -14.38 0.46
CA ILE A 48 6.87 -15.41 0.93
C ILE A 48 6.69 -16.64 0.08
N GLU A 49 7.76 -17.06 -0.58
CA GLU A 49 7.83 -18.35 -1.26
C GLU A 49 8.62 -19.31 -0.39
N ASP A 50 7.98 -20.36 0.11
CA ASP A 50 8.61 -21.34 0.99
C ASP A 50 8.19 -22.75 0.59
N ASP A 51 9.14 -23.53 0.08
CA ASP A 51 8.90 -24.84 -0.52
C ASP A 51 7.84 -24.74 -1.63
N ASN A 52 6.68 -25.36 -1.43
CA ASN A 52 5.60 -25.36 -2.42
C ASN A 52 4.47 -24.39 -2.06
N ARG A 53 4.72 -23.43 -1.17
CA ARG A 53 3.70 -22.51 -0.69
C ARG A 53 4.03 -21.07 -1.04
N LEU A 54 2.99 -20.31 -1.40
CA LEU A 54 3.05 -18.86 -1.51
C LEU A 54 2.16 -18.25 -0.42
N ILE A 55 2.74 -17.40 0.39
CA ILE A 55 2.06 -16.73 1.49
C ILE A 55 2.13 -15.23 1.25
N LEU A 56 0.98 -14.59 1.13
CA LEU A 56 0.89 -13.15 1.00
C LEU A 56 0.55 -12.53 2.36
N VAL A 57 1.44 -11.66 2.84
CA VAL A 57 1.20 -10.87 4.05
C VAL A 57 0.66 -9.52 3.63
N ASP A 58 -0.56 -9.21 4.07
CA ASP A 58 -1.37 -8.08 3.59
C ASP A 58 -1.85 -8.32 2.15
N ASN A 59 -2.80 -7.54 1.69
CA ASN A 59 -3.36 -7.72 0.34
C ASN A 59 -3.74 -6.39 -0.34
N GLY A 60 -3.34 -5.26 0.22
CA GLY A 60 -3.70 -3.96 -0.31
C GLY A 60 -5.15 -3.58 -0.04
N MET A 61 -5.64 -2.60 -0.80
CA MET A 61 -7.00 -2.07 -0.58
C MET A 61 -8.05 -2.70 -1.51
N GLY A 62 -7.62 -3.25 -2.64
CA GLY A 62 -8.52 -3.86 -3.63
C GLY A 62 -9.37 -2.83 -4.37
N ASP A 63 -10.44 -3.31 -5.01
CA ASP A 63 -11.32 -2.51 -5.85
C ASP A 63 -12.82 -2.79 -5.60
N LYS A 64 -13.15 -3.45 -4.49
CA LYS A 64 -14.51 -3.94 -4.22
C LYS A 64 -15.39 -2.94 -3.48
N GLN A 65 -14.83 -1.85 -3.01
CA GLN A 65 -15.57 -0.81 -2.31
C GLN A 65 -16.14 0.21 -3.30
N ASP A 66 -17.07 1.04 -2.86
CA ASP A 66 -17.66 2.08 -3.69
C ASP A 66 -16.76 3.33 -3.78
N ALA A 67 -17.15 4.25 -4.68
CA ALA A 67 -16.38 5.48 -4.92
C ALA A 67 -16.31 6.38 -3.68
N LYS A 68 -17.35 6.36 -2.82
CA LYS A 68 -17.36 7.15 -1.58
C LYS A 68 -16.27 6.66 -0.62
N PHE A 69 -16.14 5.35 -0.47
CA PHE A 69 -15.09 4.75 0.36
C PHE A 69 -13.70 5.15 -0.18
N PHE A 70 -13.44 4.90 -1.46
CA PHE A 70 -12.13 5.21 -2.05
C PHE A 70 -11.83 6.71 -2.07
N GLY A 71 -12.85 7.57 -2.12
CA GLY A 71 -12.69 9.02 -2.05
C GLY A 71 -12.02 9.49 -0.76
N HIS A 72 -12.16 8.75 0.34
CA HIS A 72 -11.50 9.07 1.60
C HIS A 72 -9.99 8.76 1.60
N TYR A 73 -9.54 7.88 0.72
CA TYR A 73 -8.17 7.36 0.73
C TYR A 73 -7.33 7.82 -0.45
N TYR A 74 -7.93 8.46 -1.43
CA TYR A 74 -7.23 9.01 -2.58
C TYR A 74 -6.21 8.04 -3.18
N LEU A 75 -6.71 6.92 -3.71
CA LEU A 75 -5.86 5.91 -4.34
C LEU A 75 -5.15 6.49 -5.56
N HIS A 76 -3.86 6.23 -5.70
CA HIS A 76 -3.05 6.71 -6.81
C HIS A 76 -1.89 5.76 -7.09
N GLY A 77 -1.17 6.03 -8.19
CA GLY A 77 -0.10 5.17 -8.70
C GLY A 77 -0.64 4.09 -9.63
N ASP A 78 0.28 3.48 -10.37
CA ASP A 78 -0.04 2.51 -11.41
C ASP A 78 0.11 1.06 -10.97
N ASP A 79 0.60 0.84 -9.75
CA ASP A 79 0.81 -0.50 -9.23
C ASP A 79 -0.51 -1.19 -8.90
N THR A 80 -0.58 -2.47 -9.17
CA THR A 80 -1.68 -3.34 -8.74
C THR A 80 -1.09 -4.64 -8.19
N LEU A 81 -1.88 -5.36 -7.41
CA LEU A 81 -1.49 -6.68 -6.92
C LEU A 81 -1.12 -7.60 -8.08
N ASP A 82 -1.97 -7.67 -9.09
CA ASP A 82 -1.75 -8.58 -10.24
C ASP A 82 -0.48 -8.23 -11.02
N LYS A 83 -0.25 -6.95 -11.32
CA LYS A 83 0.95 -6.51 -12.03
C LYS A 83 2.23 -6.82 -11.23
N SER A 84 2.20 -6.57 -9.93
CA SER A 84 3.37 -6.77 -9.07
C SER A 84 3.68 -8.25 -8.85
N LEU A 85 2.67 -9.09 -8.75
CA LEU A 85 2.85 -10.54 -8.73
C LEU A 85 3.43 -11.04 -10.06
N ALA A 86 2.93 -10.53 -11.18
CA ALA A 86 3.38 -10.95 -12.51
C ALA A 86 4.87 -10.64 -12.77
N VAL A 87 5.40 -9.56 -12.21
CA VAL A 87 6.83 -9.23 -12.30
C VAL A 87 7.71 -10.35 -11.75
N HIS A 88 7.21 -11.07 -10.73
CA HIS A 88 7.93 -12.19 -10.12
C HIS A 88 7.50 -13.56 -10.68
N GLY A 89 6.65 -13.57 -11.71
CA GLY A 89 6.20 -14.80 -12.35
C GLY A 89 5.02 -15.49 -11.67
N PHE A 90 4.31 -14.79 -10.80
CA PHE A 90 3.17 -15.33 -10.05
C PHE A 90 1.85 -14.65 -10.43
N ASN A 91 0.74 -15.31 -10.09
CA ASN A 91 -0.58 -14.70 -10.14
C ASN A 91 -1.33 -15.00 -8.82
N ARG A 92 -2.45 -14.30 -8.60
CA ARG A 92 -3.21 -14.44 -7.34
C ARG A 92 -3.74 -15.84 -7.07
N ASN A 93 -3.94 -16.63 -8.12
CA ASN A 93 -4.43 -18.01 -7.97
C ASN A 93 -3.33 -18.96 -7.47
N ASP A 94 -2.07 -18.53 -7.48
CA ASP A 94 -0.95 -19.32 -6.96
C ASP A 94 -0.81 -19.21 -5.43
N ILE A 95 -1.48 -18.25 -4.81
CA ILE A 95 -1.40 -18.00 -3.38
C ILE A 95 -2.34 -18.92 -2.59
#